data_2bea1d26b740555ee4223f933c4cc634
#
_entry.id   2bea1d26b740555ee4223f933c4cc634
#
_cell.length_a   1.000
_cell.length_b   1.000
_cell.length_c   1.000
_cell.angle_alpha   90.00
_cell.angle_beta   90.00
_cell.angle_gamma   90.00
#
_symmetry.space_group_name_H-M   'P 1'
#
loop_
_entity.id
_entity.type
_entity.pdbx_description
1 polymer ?
#
loop_
_entity_poly.entity_id
_entity_poly.type
_entity_poly.pdbx_seq_one_letter_code
_entity_poly.pdbx_strand_id
1 'polypeptide(L)' 'NGKARLVAAKSIPADEQPDEEFPLILITGRQLEHWHTGSMTRRAQVLDAIEPVPVIYVNQQDLENLGIDAGGEIISR' A
#
# COMPACT_ATOMS: atom_id res chain seq x y z
N ASN A 1 26.95 4.60 -26.87
CA ASN A 1 27.19 5.96 -27.36
C ASN A 1 26.80 7.06 -26.36
N GLY A 2 26.38 6.70 -25.15
CA GLY A 2 26.00 7.63 -24.10
C GLY A 2 24.67 8.39 -24.35
N LYS A 3 23.88 8.00 -25.35
CA LYS A 3 22.60 8.63 -25.67
C LYS A 3 21.45 7.77 -25.17
N ALA A 4 20.45 8.39 -24.53
CA ALA A 4 19.21 7.74 -24.16
C ALA A 4 18.36 7.47 -25.42
N ARG A 5 17.71 6.31 -25.44
CA ARG A 5 16.69 6.00 -26.45
C ARG A 5 15.32 6.31 -25.85
N LEU A 6 14.65 7.30 -26.40
CA LEU A 6 13.28 7.66 -26.02
C LEU A 6 12.30 6.87 -26.87
N VAL A 7 11.35 6.22 -26.22
CA VAL A 7 10.27 5.46 -26.86
C VAL A 7 8.94 6.00 -26.33
N ALA A 8 8.07 6.38 -27.26
CA ALA A 8 6.71 6.76 -26.89
C ALA A 8 5.93 5.52 -26.42
N ALA A 9 5.32 5.62 -25.26
CA ALA A 9 4.45 4.59 -24.72
C ALA A 9 3.06 5.17 -24.45
N LYS A 10 2.03 4.40 -24.76
CA LYS A 10 0.65 4.74 -24.41
C LYS A 10 0.36 4.19 -23.01
N SER A 11 -0.10 5.05 -22.11
CA SER A 11 -0.61 4.61 -20.81
C SER A 11 -1.97 3.93 -21.01
N ILE A 12 -2.08 2.73 -20.48
CA ILE A 12 -3.33 1.97 -20.41
C ILE A 12 -3.72 1.78 -18.94
N PRO A 13 -5.00 1.88 -18.59
CA PRO A 13 -5.46 1.62 -17.22
C PRO A 13 -5.23 0.15 -16.86
N ALA A 14 -5.27 -0.14 -15.55
CA ALA A 14 -5.29 -1.51 -15.06
C ALA A 14 -6.57 -2.24 -15.51
N ASP A 15 -6.49 -3.57 -15.66
CA ASP A 15 -7.65 -4.38 -16.05
C ASP A 15 -8.74 -4.33 -14.96
N GLU A 16 -8.35 -4.27 -13.71
CA GLU A 16 -9.25 -4.08 -12.57
C GLU A 16 -9.32 -2.60 -12.20
N GLN A 17 -10.52 -2.07 -12.17
CA GLN A 17 -10.83 -0.69 -11.83
C GLN A 17 -11.77 -0.65 -10.64
N PRO A 18 -11.75 0.44 -9.84
CA PRO A 18 -12.74 0.64 -8.79
C PRO A 18 -14.17 0.60 -9.34
N ASP A 19 -15.07 0.02 -8.59
CA ASP A 19 -16.49 -0.04 -8.88
C ASP A 19 -17.35 0.33 -7.65
N GLU A 20 -18.65 0.14 -7.72
CA GLU A 20 -19.56 0.48 -6.60
C GLU A 20 -19.37 -0.43 -5.38
N GLU A 21 -18.96 -1.68 -5.58
CA GLU A 21 -18.70 -2.64 -4.51
C GLU A 21 -17.32 -2.43 -3.89
N PHE A 22 -16.33 -2.11 -4.72
CA PHE A 22 -14.94 -1.87 -4.32
C PHE A 22 -14.46 -0.48 -4.79
N PRO A 23 -14.88 0.60 -4.11
CA PRO A 23 -14.63 1.96 -4.60
C PRO A 23 -13.20 2.47 -4.35
N LEU A 24 -12.39 1.76 -3.58
CA LEU A 24 -11.05 2.19 -3.21
C LEU A 24 -9.98 1.43 -3.99
N ILE A 25 -8.88 2.12 -4.29
CA ILE A 25 -7.70 1.51 -4.91
C ILE A 25 -6.69 1.16 -3.81
N LEU A 26 -6.32 -0.11 -3.71
CA LEU A 26 -5.23 -0.55 -2.85
C LEU A 26 -3.88 -0.33 -3.54
N ILE A 27 -3.04 0.49 -2.94
CA ILE A 27 -1.68 0.74 -3.42
C ILE A 27 -0.70 0.16 -2.41
N THR A 28 0.12 -0.79 -2.84
CA THR A 28 1.18 -1.32 -1.99
C THR A 28 2.41 -0.42 -2.04
N GLY A 29 2.95 -0.08 -0.88
CA GLY A 29 4.13 0.74 -0.71
C GLY A 29 5.29 -0.02 -0.08
N ARG A 30 6.46 0.63 -0.05
CA ARG A 30 7.63 0.14 0.68
C ARG A 30 7.60 0.66 2.11
N GLN A 31 7.99 -0.21 3.02
CA GLN A 31 8.24 0.13 4.42
C GLN A 31 9.73 -0.09 4.72
N LEU A 32 10.35 0.84 5.43
CA LEU A 32 11.80 0.81 5.65
C LEU A 32 12.22 -0.41 6.46
N GLU A 33 11.45 -0.75 7.47
CA GLU A 33 11.74 -1.77 8.48
C GLU A 33 11.51 -3.19 7.96
N HIS A 34 10.61 -3.36 7.00
CA HIS A 34 10.24 -4.68 6.53
C HIS A 34 10.41 -4.87 5.02
N TRP A 35 10.98 -6.02 4.67
CA TRP A 35 11.15 -6.47 3.29
C TRP A 35 9.95 -7.31 2.86
N HIS A 36 9.22 -6.82 1.87
CA HIS A 36 8.00 -7.47 1.36
C HIS A 36 7.01 -7.81 2.48
N THR A 37 6.67 -9.09 2.63
CA THR A 37 5.78 -9.60 3.69
C THR A 37 6.42 -9.66 5.08
N GLY A 38 7.68 -9.25 5.22
CA GLY A 38 8.40 -9.28 6.48
C GLY A 38 8.86 -10.66 6.92
N SER A 39 8.75 -11.70 6.07
CA SER A 39 9.10 -13.07 6.43
C SER A 39 10.54 -13.26 6.90
N MET A 40 11.45 -12.42 6.44
CA MET A 40 12.85 -12.37 6.91
C MET A 40 13.08 -11.30 7.97
N THR A 41 12.66 -10.08 7.73
CA THR A 41 12.95 -8.92 8.59
C THR A 41 12.21 -8.97 9.93
N ARG A 42 11.05 -9.61 10.02
CA ARG A 42 10.34 -9.84 11.29
C ARG A 42 11.05 -10.81 12.23
N ARG A 43 12.07 -11.54 11.75
CA ARG A 43 12.96 -12.34 12.61
C ARG A 43 14.02 -11.49 13.31
N ALA A 44 14.24 -10.26 12.87
CA ALA A 44 15.08 -9.29 13.53
C ALA A 44 14.24 -8.55 14.60
N GLN A 45 14.45 -8.86 15.87
CA GLN A 45 13.65 -8.35 16.98
C GLN A 45 13.54 -6.82 17.01
N VAL A 46 14.60 -6.11 16.64
CA VAL A 46 14.60 -4.64 16.59
C VAL A 46 13.65 -4.12 15.53
N LEU A 47 13.67 -4.69 14.33
CA LEU A 47 12.80 -4.27 13.23
C LEU A 47 11.33 -4.62 13.52
N ASP A 48 11.09 -5.78 14.07
CA ASP A 48 9.73 -6.21 14.46
C ASP A 48 9.16 -5.36 15.61
N ALA A 49 10.02 -4.89 16.52
CA ALA A 49 9.60 -4.00 17.61
C ALA A 49 9.26 -2.57 17.13
N ILE A 50 9.87 -2.09 16.04
CA ILE A 50 9.58 -0.78 15.47
C ILE A 50 8.24 -0.81 14.72
N GLU A 51 8.01 -1.84 13.92
CA GLU A 51 6.80 -2.01 13.10
C GLU A 51 6.19 -3.40 13.29
N PRO A 52 5.52 -3.64 14.43
CA PRO A 52 5.04 -4.97 14.80
C PRO A 52 3.80 -5.44 14.03
N VAL A 53 3.03 -4.50 13.46
CA VAL A 53 1.76 -4.80 12.79
C VAL A 53 1.69 -4.16 11.42
N PRO A 54 0.99 -4.77 10.46
CA PRO A 54 0.73 -4.13 9.17
C PRO A 54 -0.19 -2.92 9.35
N VAL A 55 0.06 -1.86 8.58
CA VAL A 55 -0.72 -0.62 8.62
C VAL A 55 -1.21 -0.25 7.23
N ILE A 56 -2.35 0.44 7.17
CA ILE A 56 -2.89 1.07 5.97
C ILE A 56 -2.96 2.58 6.21
N TYR A 57 -2.51 3.35 5.24
CA TYR A 57 -2.68 4.80 5.21
C TYR A 57 -3.91 5.13 4.38
N VAL A 58 -4.86 5.80 4.99
CA VAL A 58 -6.12 6.19 4.35
C VAL A 58 -6.32 7.70 4.49
N ASN A 59 -6.89 8.33 3.48
CA ASN A 59 -7.27 9.73 3.56
C ASN A 59 -8.29 9.93 4.69
N GLN A 60 -8.15 11.03 5.43
CA GLN A 60 -9.03 11.32 6.57
C GLN A 60 -10.51 11.38 6.19
N GLN A 61 -10.84 11.99 5.05
CA GLN A 61 -12.23 12.08 4.59
C GLN A 61 -12.82 10.72 4.27
N ASP A 62 -12.00 9.81 3.72
CA ASP A 62 -12.43 8.44 3.42
C ASP A 62 -12.67 7.64 4.71
N LEU A 63 -11.82 7.84 5.75
CA LEU A 63 -12.05 7.24 7.07
C LEU A 63 -13.37 7.72 7.68
N GLU A 64 -13.65 9.02 7.63
CA GLU A 64 -14.90 9.60 8.12
C GLU A 64 -16.11 9.04 7.37
N ASN A 65 -16.04 8.95 6.04
CA ASN A 65 -17.09 8.40 5.20
C ASN A 65 -17.35 6.91 5.49
N LEU A 66 -16.30 6.17 5.84
CA LEU A 66 -16.39 4.75 6.21
C LEU A 66 -16.78 4.53 7.69
N GLY A 67 -16.80 5.59 8.49
CA GLY A 67 -17.07 5.51 9.93
C GLY A 67 -15.98 4.79 10.73
N ILE A 68 -14.73 4.90 10.29
CA ILE A 68 -13.56 4.26 10.91
C ILE A 68 -12.73 5.32 11.63
N ASP A 69 -12.36 5.05 12.87
CA ASP A 69 -11.45 5.91 13.62
C ASP A 69 -9.99 5.62 13.25
N ALA A 70 -9.15 6.68 13.24
CA ALA A 70 -7.72 6.53 13.08
C ALA A 70 -7.13 5.62 14.17
N GLY A 71 -6.32 4.64 13.79
CA GLY A 71 -5.80 3.60 14.70
C GLY A 71 -6.75 2.43 14.93
N GLY A 72 -7.92 2.42 14.30
CA GLY A 72 -8.83 1.29 14.30
C GLY A 72 -8.31 0.09 13.51
N GLU A 73 -8.81 -1.09 13.82
CA GLU A 73 -8.52 -2.31 13.05
C GLU A 73 -9.51 -2.43 11.88
N ILE A 74 -8.98 -2.83 10.73
CA ILE A 74 -9.78 -3.11 9.54
C ILE A 74 -9.45 -4.49 8.98
N ILE A 75 -10.45 -5.10 8.34
CA ILE A 75 -10.27 -6.35 7.60
C ILE A 75 -10.45 -6.02 6.12
N SER A 76 -9.39 -6.19 5.32
CA SER A 76 -9.48 -6.13 3.86
C SER A 76 -10.00 -7.48 3.33
N ARG A 77 -10.95 -7.43 2.44
CA ARG A 77 -11.49 -8.59 1.74
C ARG A 77 -11.16 -8.53 0.27
#